data_3090de654bdfb7ae7e3c1d6f55e2335b
#
_entry.id   3090de654bdfb7ae7e3c1d6f55e2335b
#
_cell.length_a   1.000
_cell.length_b   1.000
_cell.length_c   1.000
_cell.angle_alpha   90.00
_cell.angle_beta   90.00
_cell.angle_gamma   90.00
#
_symmetry.space_group_name_H-M   'P 1'
#
loop_
_entity.id
_entity.type
_entity.pdbx_description
1 polymer ?
#
loop_
_entity_poly.entity_id
_entity_poly.type
_entity_poly.pdbx_seq_one_letter_code
_entity_poly.pdbx_strand_id
1 'polypeptide(L)'
;MKYMIVWNERSQGSPAEYENAQKRILEVFNQWKKPDHFKIEMFVIRVGDWGGYMLVSCDDQLLIHQLCTMLPSFEFQVRPVVPVEDAIRAELEIMAWRDNLKT
;
A
#
# COMPACT_ATOMS: atom_id res chain seq x y z
N MET A 1 8.02 -9.36 -3.09
CA MET A 1 8.23 -7.89 -3.03
C MET A 1 7.28 -7.26 -2.02
N LYS A 2 7.72 -6.18 -1.43
CA LYS A 2 6.90 -5.44 -0.46
C LYS A 2 6.47 -4.10 -1.03
N TYR A 3 5.23 -3.72 -0.72
CA TYR A 3 4.66 -2.46 -1.15
C TYR A 3 3.98 -1.77 0.02
N MET A 4 4.22 -0.47 0.14
CA MET A 4 3.45 0.39 1.03
C MET A 4 2.31 1.00 0.22
N ILE A 5 1.09 0.73 0.64
CA ILE A 5 -0.11 1.28 0.03
C ILE A 5 -0.63 2.37 0.96
N VAL A 6 -0.67 3.59 0.46
CA VAL A 6 -1.27 4.74 1.16
C VAL A 6 -2.63 4.98 0.54
N TRP A 7 -3.67 5.06 1.35
CA TRP A 7 -5.02 5.25 0.87
C TRP A 7 -5.69 6.42 1.57
N ASN A 8 -6.49 7.16 0.79
CA ASN A 8 -7.25 8.32 1.25
C ASN A 8 -8.63 8.27 0.62
N GLU A 9 -9.65 8.66 1.37
CA GLU A 9 -11.00 8.73 0.83
C GLU A 9 -11.09 9.88 -0.18
N ARG A 10 -11.72 9.62 -1.32
CA ARG A 10 -12.04 10.66 -2.30
C ARG A 10 -13.12 11.56 -1.74
N SER A 11 -13.16 12.82 -2.19
CA SER A 11 -14.21 13.75 -1.84
C SER A 11 -15.57 13.21 -2.28
N GLN A 12 -16.54 13.27 -1.38
CA GLN A 12 -17.94 12.91 -1.61
C GLN A 12 -18.80 14.18 -1.61
N GLY A 13 -20.03 14.07 -2.13
CA GLY A 13 -20.91 15.22 -2.27
C GLY A 13 -21.60 15.66 -0.97
N SER A 14 -21.86 14.72 -0.05
CA SER A 14 -22.64 15.00 1.16
C SER A 14 -22.24 14.03 2.28
N PRO A 15 -22.59 14.34 3.53
CA PRO A 15 -22.37 13.41 4.63
C PRO A 15 -23.01 12.04 4.42
N ALA A 16 -24.19 11.99 3.81
CA ALA A 16 -24.86 10.72 3.50
C ALA A 16 -24.08 9.91 2.48
N GLU A 17 -23.49 10.55 1.48
CA GLU A 17 -22.65 9.89 0.48
C GLU A 17 -21.37 9.34 1.11
N TYR A 18 -20.73 10.06 2.04
CA TYR A 18 -19.60 9.56 2.82
C TYR A 18 -19.97 8.30 3.60
N GLU A 19 -21.09 8.31 4.30
CA GLU A 19 -21.57 7.14 5.04
C GLU A 19 -21.81 5.94 4.13
N ASN A 20 -22.47 6.16 3.00
CA ASN A 20 -22.76 5.11 2.05
C ASN A 20 -21.48 4.52 1.46
N ALA A 21 -20.50 5.36 1.13
CA ALA A 21 -19.19 4.92 0.65
C ALA A 21 -18.47 4.06 1.70
N GLN A 22 -18.49 4.48 2.96
CA GLN A 22 -17.86 3.73 4.05
C GLN A 22 -18.51 2.37 4.25
N LYS A 23 -19.84 2.30 4.24
CA LYS A 23 -20.57 1.03 4.35
C LYS A 23 -20.21 0.09 3.20
N ARG A 24 -20.17 0.61 1.99
CA ARG A 24 -19.85 -0.18 0.80
C ARG A 24 -18.42 -0.72 0.85
N ILE A 25 -17.48 0.08 1.28
CA ILE A 25 -16.08 -0.33 1.46
C ILE A 25 -15.97 -1.49 2.44
N LEU A 26 -16.63 -1.40 3.58
CA LEU A 26 -16.63 -2.46 4.58
C LEU A 26 -17.24 -3.75 4.05
N GLU A 27 -18.36 -3.65 3.32
CA GLU A 27 -18.99 -4.81 2.68
C GLU A 27 -18.06 -5.50 1.68
N VAL A 28 -17.47 -4.73 0.78
CA VAL A 28 -16.60 -5.26 -0.28
C VAL A 28 -15.36 -5.91 0.34
N PHE A 29 -14.70 -5.22 1.26
CA PHE A 29 -13.49 -5.72 1.90
C PHE A 29 -13.76 -6.98 2.72
N ASN A 30 -14.90 -7.02 3.41
CA ASN A 30 -15.29 -8.18 4.22
C ASN A 30 -15.57 -9.43 3.37
N GLN A 31 -16.03 -9.25 2.13
CA GLN A 31 -16.33 -10.35 1.23
C GLN A 31 -15.18 -10.75 0.31
N TRP A 32 -14.12 -9.96 0.29
CA TRP A 32 -12.97 -10.25 -0.55
C TRP A 32 -12.23 -11.49 -0.05
N LYS A 33 -12.08 -12.46 -0.94
CA LYS A 33 -11.32 -13.67 -0.68
C LYS A 33 -9.86 -13.41 -1.03
N LYS A 34 -9.10 -12.97 -0.04
CA LYS A 34 -7.70 -12.65 -0.22
C LYS A 34 -6.92 -13.92 -0.61
N PRO A 35 -6.16 -13.91 -1.72
CA PRO A 35 -5.28 -15.03 -2.06
C PRO A 35 -4.21 -15.26 -0.98
N ASP A 36 -3.81 -16.52 -0.77
CA ASP A 36 -2.86 -16.88 0.28
C ASP A 36 -1.48 -16.24 0.09
N HIS A 37 -1.08 -16.01 -1.16
CA HIS A 37 0.22 -15.40 -1.48
C HIS A 37 0.21 -13.86 -1.42
N PHE A 38 -0.94 -13.27 -1.11
CA PHE A 38 -1.05 -11.83 -0.83
C PHE A 38 -1.08 -11.66 0.69
N LYS A 39 0.02 -11.19 1.25
CA LYS A 39 0.16 -11.07 2.71
C LYS A 39 0.05 -9.62 3.13
N ILE A 40 -0.87 -9.34 4.04
CA ILE A 40 -1.00 -8.03 4.67
C ILE A 40 -0.19 -8.08 5.96
N GLU A 41 0.93 -7.37 5.99
CA GLU A 41 1.84 -7.35 7.14
C GLU A 41 1.48 -6.26 8.14
N MET A 42 0.87 -5.17 7.66
CA MET A 42 0.42 -4.06 8.50
C MET A 42 -0.78 -3.42 7.84
N PHE A 43 -1.78 -3.08 8.62
CA PHE A 43 -2.97 -2.38 8.12
C PHE A 43 -3.44 -1.45 9.24
N VAL A 44 -3.26 -0.15 9.04
CA VAL A 44 -3.58 0.85 10.06
C VAL A 44 -4.32 2.02 9.43
N ILE A 45 -5.13 2.69 10.24
CA ILE A 45 -5.86 3.89 9.84
C ILE A 45 -5.24 5.10 10.53
N ARG A 46 -5.25 6.25 9.86
CA ARG A 46 -4.84 7.51 10.51
C ARG A 46 -5.91 7.95 11.48
N VAL A 47 -5.48 8.37 12.67
CA VAL A 47 -6.40 8.88 13.69
C VAL A 47 -7.07 10.17 13.18
N GLY A 48 -8.39 10.19 13.19
CA GLY A 48 -9.16 11.39 12.86
C GLY A 48 -9.53 11.57 11.40
N ASP A 49 -9.11 10.65 10.51
CA ASP A 49 -9.55 10.71 9.12
C ASP A 49 -9.88 9.31 8.57
N TRP A 50 -10.37 9.27 7.33
CA TRP A 50 -10.74 8.02 6.67
C TRP A 50 -9.68 7.68 5.62
N GLY A 51 -8.57 7.22 6.09
CA GLY A 51 -7.43 6.84 5.28
C GLY A 51 -6.35 6.20 6.13
N GLY A 52 -5.37 5.58 5.52
CA GLY A 52 -4.34 4.88 6.28
C GLY A 52 -3.24 4.29 5.42
N TYR A 53 -2.61 3.27 5.98
CA TYR A 53 -1.43 2.64 5.42
C TYR A 53 -1.58 1.12 5.47
N MET A 54 -1.16 0.46 4.41
CA MET A 54 -1.13 -0.99 4.34
C MET A 54 0.23 -1.43 3.81
N LEU A 55 0.94 -2.26 4.55
CA LEU A 55 2.16 -2.90 4.08
C LEU A 55 1.81 -4.30 3.62
N VAL A 56 2.07 -4.59 2.34
CA VAL A 56 1.77 -5.89 1.76
C VAL A 56 3.01 -6.54 1.17
N SER A 57 3.02 -7.87 1.19
CA SER A 57 4.01 -8.68 0.53
C SER A 57 3.32 -9.50 -0.56
N CYS A 58 3.72 -9.28 -1.81
CA CYS A 58 3.09 -9.92 -2.97
C CYS A 58 4.03 -9.82 -4.18
N ASP A 59 4.08 -10.88 -4.97
CA ASP A 59 4.87 -10.89 -6.20
C ASP A 59 4.02 -10.65 -7.46
N ASP A 60 2.70 -10.52 -7.29
CA ASP A 60 1.77 -10.29 -8.38
C ASP A 60 1.21 -8.87 -8.30
N GLN A 61 1.73 -7.99 -9.14
CA GLN A 61 1.30 -6.59 -9.19
C GLN A 61 -0.16 -6.43 -9.61
N LEU A 62 -0.71 -7.38 -10.36
CA LEU A 62 -2.11 -7.33 -10.76
C LEU A 62 -3.05 -7.51 -9.58
N LEU A 63 -2.65 -8.30 -8.57
CA LEU A 63 -3.43 -8.43 -7.32
C LEU A 63 -3.49 -7.10 -6.57
N ILE A 64 -2.38 -6.37 -6.54
CA ILE A 64 -2.33 -5.05 -5.92
C ILE A 64 -3.26 -4.09 -6.66
N HIS A 65 -3.23 -4.12 -7.98
CA HIS A 65 -4.11 -3.31 -8.81
C HIS A 65 -5.59 -3.66 -8.57
N GLN A 66 -5.90 -4.96 -8.48
CA GLN A 66 -7.26 -5.41 -8.17
C GLN A 66 -7.75 -4.89 -6.82
N LEU A 67 -6.90 -4.94 -5.79
CA LEU A 67 -7.23 -4.39 -4.48
C LEU A 67 -7.59 -2.91 -4.58
N CYS A 68 -6.77 -2.13 -5.28
CA CYS A 68 -7.01 -0.70 -5.44
C CYS A 68 -8.27 -0.40 -6.24
N THR A 69 -8.53 -1.15 -7.31
CA THR A 69 -9.73 -0.95 -8.15
C THR A 69 -11.01 -1.47 -7.51
N MET A 70 -10.88 -2.40 -6.56
CA MET A 70 -12.02 -2.93 -5.81
C MET A 70 -12.67 -1.87 -4.91
N LEU A 71 -11.91 -0.85 -4.53
CA LEU A 71 -12.33 0.19 -3.58
C LEU A 71 -12.30 1.57 -4.25
N PRO A 72 -13.24 1.87 -5.19
CA PRO A 72 -13.18 3.10 -5.99
C PRO A 72 -13.41 4.38 -5.19
N SER A 73 -13.92 4.28 -3.96
CA SER A 73 -14.10 5.44 -3.09
C SER A 73 -12.79 5.98 -2.52
N PHE A 74 -11.68 5.26 -2.71
CA PHE A 74 -10.36 5.68 -2.23
C PHE A 74 -9.45 6.08 -3.38
N GLU A 75 -8.51 6.95 -3.07
CA GLU A 75 -7.31 7.20 -3.85
C GLU A 75 -6.17 6.41 -3.24
N PHE A 76 -5.35 5.79 -4.08
CA PHE A 76 -4.25 4.95 -3.65
C PHE A 76 -2.93 5.45 -4.20
N GLN A 77 -1.88 5.35 -3.37
CA GLN A 77 -0.50 5.46 -3.80
C GLN A 77 0.19 4.15 -3.41
N VAL A 78 0.76 3.47 -4.38
CA VAL A 78 1.46 2.21 -4.17
C VAL A 78 2.94 2.43 -4.42
N ARG A 79 3.77 2.15 -3.41
CA ARG A 79 5.21 2.35 -3.50
C ARG A 79 5.94 1.08 -3.13
N PRO A 80 6.83 0.58 -3.99
CA PRO A 80 7.70 -0.53 -3.61
C PRO A 80 8.64 -0.08 -2.50
N VAL A 81 8.83 -0.97 -1.53
CA VAL A 81 9.71 -0.70 -0.38
C VAL A 81 10.60 -1.92 -0.14
N VAL A 82 11.72 -1.69 0.51
CA VAL A 82 12.62 -2.75 0.95
C VAL A 82 12.95 -2.56 2.42
N PRO A 83 13.31 -3.63 3.15
CA PRO A 83 13.80 -3.49 4.52
C PRO A 83 15.03 -2.56 4.59
N VAL A 84 15.13 -1.80 5.67
CA VAL A 84 16.24 -0.85 5.86
C VAL A 84 17.60 -1.55 5.76
N GLU A 85 17.72 -2.74 6.31
CA GLU A 85 18.96 -3.51 6.27
C GLU A 85 19.42 -3.81 4.84
N ASP A 86 18.47 -4.14 3.96
CA ASP A 86 18.78 -4.40 2.55
C ASP A 86 19.21 -3.13 1.82
N ALA A 87 18.54 -2.01 2.11
CA ALA A 87 18.89 -0.71 1.55
C ALA A 87 20.30 -0.27 1.98
N ILE A 88 20.62 -0.42 3.27
CA ILE A 88 21.95 -0.09 3.80
C ILE A 88 23.01 -0.94 3.13
N ARG A 89 22.78 -2.25 2.98
CA ARG A 89 23.73 -3.16 2.32
C ARG A 89 24.00 -2.71 0.89
N ALA A 90 22.96 -2.40 0.13
CA ALA A 90 23.10 -1.92 -1.24
C ALA A 90 23.87 -0.60 -1.32
N GLU A 91 23.59 0.30 -0.38
CA GLU A 91 24.28 1.60 -0.31
C GLU A 91 25.76 1.43 0.00
N LEU A 92 26.11 0.56 0.94
CA LEU A 92 27.51 0.28 1.30
C LEU A 92 28.27 -0.35 0.13
N GLU A 93 27.64 -1.25 -0.60
CA GLU A 93 28.22 -1.86 -1.80
C GLU A 93 28.53 -0.81 -2.87
N ILE A 94 27.62 0.10 -3.11
CA ILE A 94 27.80 1.16 -4.10
C ILE A 94 28.87 2.19 -3.66
N MET A 95 28.93 2.49 -2.36
CA MET A 95 29.98 3.34 -1.82
C MET A 95 31.37 2.72 -1.99
N ALA A 96 31.50 1.43 -1.70
CA ALA A 96 32.76 0.70 -1.88
C ALA A 96 33.20 0.68 -3.35
N TRP A 97 32.25 0.44 -4.26
CA TRP A 97 32.53 0.47 -5.69
C TRP A 97 33.02 1.85 -6.12
N ARG A 98 32.36 2.89 -5.66
CA ARG A 98 32.70 4.28 -6.00
C ARG A 98 34.09 4.66 -5.46
N ASP A 99 34.41 4.23 -4.24
CA ASP A 99 35.71 4.51 -3.61
C ASP A 99 36.87 3.84 -4.34
N ASN A 100 36.61 2.76 -5.06
CA ASN A 100 37.60 2.00 -5.84
C ASN A 100 37.72 2.49 -7.27
N LEU A 101 36.98 3.50 -7.69
CA LEU A 101 37.12 4.07 -9.02
C LEU A 101 38.46 4.77 -9.14
N LYS A 102 39.18 4.45 -10.24
CA LYS A 102 40.42 5.15 -10.59
C LYS A 102 40.08 6.37 -11.42
N THR A 103 40.51 7.52 -10.97
CA THR A 103 40.31 8.79 -11.65
C THR A 103 41.57 9.20 -12.38
#